data_ff24aefb53c01ba2819bf249611c62b5
#
_entry.id   ff24aefb53c01ba2819bf249611c62b5
#
_cell.length_a   1.000
_cell.length_b   1.000
_cell.length_c   1.000
_cell.angle_alpha   90.00
_cell.angle_beta   90.00
_cell.angle_gamma   90.00
#
_symmetry.space_group_name_H-M   'P 1'
#
loop_
_entity.id
_entity.type
_entity.pdbx_description
1 polymer ?
#
loop_
_entity_poly.entity_id
_entity_poly.type
_entity_poly.pdbx_seq_one_letter_code
_entity_poly.pdbx_strand_id
1 'polypeptide(L)'
;DVCSSDLELLPDAAVLDAGLVCSAPPGVTAATGMDVMTHALEAYVAAGANDFTDAAAEKALLLVKEYLPEVYRSPLDLYARERMHNASCLAGMAFSNAGLGLNHGMAHTLGQHFHIPHGTANAMLLPWVLAFNAFGSKAREKRINQTTEKYARIAALYGMDGFSKEES
;
A
#
# COMPACT_ATOMS: atom_id res chain seq x y z
N ASP A 1 9.77 -2.04 -15.60
CA ASP A 1 9.61 -3.24 -14.78
C ASP A 1 10.39 -4.46 -15.28
N VAL A 2 11.42 -4.21 -16.07
CA VAL A 2 12.38 -5.26 -16.46
C VAL A 2 13.21 -5.72 -15.26
N CYS A 3 13.40 -4.83 -14.26
CA CYS A 3 14.24 -5.09 -13.09
C CYS A 3 13.67 -6.10 -12.10
N SER A 4 12.34 -6.26 -12.00
CA SER A 4 11.72 -7.15 -11.00
C SER A 4 11.78 -8.63 -11.36
N SER A 5 12.08 -8.96 -12.60
CA SER A 5 12.20 -10.35 -13.09
C SER A 5 13.64 -10.82 -13.29
N ASP A 6 14.63 -9.94 -13.11
CA ASP A 6 16.04 -10.27 -13.25
C ASP A 6 16.65 -10.55 -11.87
N LEU A 7 16.86 -11.82 -11.58
CA LEU A 7 17.42 -12.28 -10.30
C LEU A 7 18.85 -11.75 -10.04
N GLU A 8 19.59 -11.39 -11.08
CA GLU A 8 20.93 -10.80 -10.94
C GLU A 8 20.91 -9.35 -10.41
N LEU A 9 19.74 -8.70 -10.48
CA LEU A 9 19.54 -7.33 -9.96
C LEU A 9 18.96 -7.30 -8.54
N LEU A 10 18.66 -8.47 -7.96
CA LEU A 10 18.20 -8.50 -6.56
C LEU A 10 19.37 -8.19 -5.63
N PRO A 11 19.18 -7.26 -4.66
CA PRO A 11 20.24 -6.96 -3.69
C PRO A 11 20.40 -8.11 -2.69
N ASP A 12 21.64 -8.39 -2.30
CA ASP A 12 21.95 -9.36 -1.23
C ASP A 12 21.58 -8.82 0.14
N ALA A 13 21.54 -7.48 0.30
CA ALA A 13 21.19 -6.82 1.55
C ALA A 13 20.56 -5.45 1.30
N ALA A 14 19.66 -5.04 2.18
CA ALA A 14 19.07 -3.70 2.21
C ALA A 14 19.37 -3.03 3.55
N VAL A 15 19.85 -1.77 3.50
CA VAL A 15 20.08 -0.95 4.69
C VAL A 15 18.99 0.11 4.79
N LEU A 16 18.20 0.05 5.86
CA LEU A 16 17.13 0.99 6.13
C LEU A 16 17.59 2.01 7.17
N ASP A 17 18.00 3.19 6.70
CA ASP A 17 18.47 4.29 7.57
C ASP A 17 17.50 5.48 7.48
N ALA A 18 16.78 5.72 8.56
CA ALA A 18 15.81 6.81 8.66
C ALA A 18 16.48 8.20 8.58
N GLY A 19 17.77 8.31 8.96
CA GLY A 19 18.53 9.56 8.90
C GLY A 19 18.66 10.09 7.48
N LEU A 20 18.74 9.22 6.48
CA LEU A 20 18.91 9.61 5.07
C LEU A 20 17.67 10.31 4.48
N VAL A 21 16.49 10.17 5.10
CA VAL A 21 15.22 10.73 4.59
C VAL A 21 14.62 11.81 5.47
N CYS A 22 15.30 12.25 6.52
CA CYS A 22 14.81 13.31 7.41
C CYS A 22 14.54 14.63 6.69
N SER A 23 15.28 14.92 5.60
CA SER A 23 15.11 16.12 4.80
C SER A 23 13.97 16.05 3.78
N ALA A 24 13.27 14.90 3.66
CA ALA A 24 12.19 14.77 2.72
C ALA A 24 11.04 15.74 3.04
N PRO A 25 10.60 16.56 2.07
CA PRO A 25 9.51 17.50 2.26
C PRO A 25 8.19 16.78 2.68
N PRO A 26 7.30 17.46 3.41
CA PRO A 26 6.04 16.87 3.83
C PRO A 26 5.20 16.31 2.68
N GLY A 27 5.16 16.99 1.53
CA GLY A 27 4.44 16.51 0.33
C GLY A 27 5.02 15.20 -0.22
N VAL A 28 6.35 15.04 -0.21
CA VAL A 28 7.00 13.77 -0.60
C VAL A 28 6.68 12.69 0.42
N THR A 29 6.80 13.01 1.72
CA THR A 29 6.46 12.08 2.80
C THR A 29 5.03 11.56 2.69
N ALA A 30 4.06 12.45 2.45
CA ALA A 30 2.66 12.07 2.27
C ALA A 30 2.45 11.19 1.04
N ALA A 31 2.98 11.61 -0.12
CA ALA A 31 2.83 10.89 -1.37
C ALA A 31 3.43 9.48 -1.29
N THR A 32 4.67 9.36 -0.80
CA THR A 32 5.33 8.05 -0.67
C THR A 32 4.70 7.17 0.40
N GLY A 33 4.21 7.75 1.50
CA GLY A 33 3.48 7.01 2.53
C GLY A 33 2.15 6.46 2.03
N MET A 34 1.41 7.22 1.22
CA MET A 34 0.19 6.74 0.56
C MET A 34 0.50 5.68 -0.51
N ASP A 35 1.65 5.76 -1.14
CA ASP A 35 2.13 4.72 -2.05
C ASP A 35 2.38 3.40 -1.32
N VAL A 36 3.03 3.45 -0.15
CA VAL A 36 3.19 2.27 0.73
C VAL A 36 1.85 1.66 1.11
N MET A 37 0.87 2.49 1.48
CA MET A 37 -0.50 2.04 1.77
C MET A 37 -1.11 1.32 0.57
N THR A 38 -0.96 1.89 -0.63
CA THR A 38 -1.50 1.33 -1.87
C THR A 38 -0.84 0.00 -2.21
N HIS A 39 0.48 -0.09 -2.11
CA HIS A 39 1.24 -1.33 -2.30
C HIS A 39 0.73 -2.44 -1.37
N ALA A 40 0.59 -2.14 -0.08
CA ALA A 40 0.13 -3.13 0.89
C ALA A 40 -1.32 -3.57 0.65
N LEU A 41 -2.24 -2.62 0.34
CA LEU A 41 -3.64 -2.94 0.05
C LEU A 41 -3.81 -3.76 -1.23
N GLU A 42 -3.07 -3.44 -2.29
CA GLU A 42 -3.13 -4.21 -3.52
C GLU A 42 -2.52 -5.60 -3.36
N ALA A 43 -1.35 -5.70 -2.71
CA ALA A 43 -0.73 -7.00 -2.42
C ALA A 43 -1.65 -7.91 -1.61
N TYR A 44 -2.36 -7.32 -0.63
CA TYR A 44 -3.26 -8.04 0.27
C TYR A 44 -4.43 -8.73 -0.45
N VAL A 45 -4.91 -8.15 -1.57
CA VAL A 45 -6.02 -8.71 -2.36
C VAL A 45 -5.56 -9.24 -3.73
N ALA A 46 -4.27 -9.26 -4.00
CA ALA A 46 -3.71 -9.75 -5.26
C ALA A 46 -3.98 -11.23 -5.47
N ALA A 47 -3.83 -11.68 -6.72
CA ALA A 47 -4.07 -13.09 -7.06
C ALA A 47 -3.05 -14.05 -6.42
N GLY A 48 -1.82 -13.57 -6.17
CA GLY A 48 -0.75 -14.32 -5.53
C GLY A 48 -0.68 -14.16 -4.00
N ALA A 49 -1.68 -13.47 -3.39
CA ALA A 49 -1.72 -13.26 -1.95
C ALA A 49 -1.79 -14.60 -1.19
N ASN A 50 -1.05 -14.67 -0.10
CA ASN A 50 -0.95 -15.83 0.78
C ASN A 50 -0.64 -15.37 2.21
N ASP A 51 -0.64 -16.29 3.18
CA ASP A 51 -0.48 -15.97 4.61
C ASP A 51 0.79 -15.14 4.91
N PHE A 52 1.89 -15.36 4.18
CA PHE A 52 3.15 -14.62 4.39
C PHE A 52 3.04 -13.20 3.85
N THR A 53 2.50 -13.03 2.63
CA THR A 53 2.30 -11.71 2.05
C THR A 53 1.23 -10.92 2.79
N ASP A 54 0.19 -11.59 3.26
CA ASP A 54 -0.88 -10.99 4.07
C ASP A 54 -0.34 -10.45 5.40
N ALA A 55 0.47 -11.23 6.11
CA ALA A 55 1.10 -10.80 7.36
C ALA A 55 1.99 -9.56 7.16
N ALA A 56 2.78 -9.53 6.09
CA ALA A 56 3.63 -8.39 5.76
C ALA A 56 2.79 -7.15 5.38
N ALA A 57 1.75 -7.31 4.56
CA ALA A 57 0.84 -6.24 4.15
C ALA A 57 0.06 -5.66 5.34
N GLU A 58 -0.54 -6.50 6.19
CA GLU A 58 -1.24 -6.06 7.39
C GLU A 58 -0.32 -5.26 8.32
N LYS A 59 0.91 -5.75 8.55
CA LYS A 59 1.88 -5.03 9.39
C LYS A 59 2.28 -3.69 8.77
N ALA A 60 2.49 -3.63 7.45
CA ALA A 60 2.78 -2.39 6.75
C ALA A 60 1.63 -1.38 6.93
N LEU A 61 0.38 -1.81 6.74
CA LEU A 61 -0.81 -0.96 6.90
C LEU A 61 -0.94 -0.41 8.32
N LEU A 62 -0.70 -1.22 9.35
CA LEU A 62 -0.73 -0.75 10.74
C LEU A 62 0.35 0.31 11.01
N LEU A 63 1.55 0.12 10.49
CA LEU A 63 2.64 1.10 10.62
C LEU A 63 2.31 2.41 9.88
N VAL A 64 1.76 2.33 8.68
CA VAL A 64 1.33 3.52 7.93
C VAL A 64 0.24 4.28 8.68
N LYS A 65 -0.78 3.58 9.19
CA LYS A 65 -1.84 4.19 9.99
C LYS A 65 -1.30 4.99 11.17
N GLU A 66 -0.37 4.41 11.90
CA GLU A 66 0.17 5.00 13.13
C GLU A 66 1.16 6.12 12.84
N TYR A 67 2.12 5.87 11.94
CA TYR A 67 3.30 6.73 11.81
C TYR A 67 3.28 7.70 10.62
N LEU A 68 2.47 7.49 9.58
CA LEU A 68 2.39 8.45 8.47
C LEU A 68 1.89 9.84 8.92
N PRO A 69 0.81 9.94 9.72
CA PRO A 69 0.39 11.25 10.25
C PRO A 69 1.41 11.88 11.18
N GLU A 70 2.18 11.06 11.91
CA GLU A 70 3.18 11.53 12.85
C GLU A 70 4.41 12.09 12.11
N VAL A 71 4.98 11.33 11.20
CA VAL A 71 6.14 11.77 10.41
C VAL A 71 5.82 12.96 9.49
N TYR A 72 4.55 13.11 9.08
CA TYR A 72 4.09 14.28 8.33
C TYR A 72 4.11 15.55 9.20
N ARG A 73 3.69 15.45 10.47
CA ARG A 73 3.67 16.57 11.43
C ARG A 73 5.04 16.85 12.02
N SER A 74 5.84 15.81 12.23
CA SER A 74 7.18 15.86 12.86
C SER A 74 8.22 15.21 11.97
N PRO A 75 8.67 15.88 10.89
CA PRO A 75 9.54 15.27 9.88
C PRO A 75 10.91 14.79 10.40
N LEU A 76 11.37 15.34 11.52
CA LEU A 76 12.66 14.99 12.14
C LEU A 76 12.54 13.87 13.20
N ASP A 77 11.35 13.33 13.42
CA ASP A 77 11.16 12.17 14.29
C ASP A 77 11.74 10.92 13.60
N LEU A 78 12.96 10.58 14.02
CA LEU A 78 13.69 9.43 13.47
C LEU A 78 12.99 8.11 13.74
N TYR A 79 12.31 7.98 14.88
CA TYR A 79 11.58 6.75 15.19
C TYR A 79 10.38 6.56 14.26
N ALA A 80 9.56 7.61 14.07
CA ALA A 80 8.46 7.56 13.12
C ALA A 80 8.94 7.32 11.68
N ARG A 81 10.08 7.93 11.28
CA ARG A 81 10.72 7.68 9.98
C ARG A 81 11.14 6.23 9.83
N GLU A 82 11.78 5.65 10.83
CA GLU A 82 12.19 4.23 10.82
C GLU A 82 10.97 3.31 10.68
N ARG A 83 9.86 3.60 11.40
CA ARG A 83 8.61 2.83 11.27
C ARG A 83 8.04 2.89 9.86
N MET A 84 8.08 4.06 9.21
CA MET A 84 7.65 4.21 7.82
C MET A 84 8.58 3.48 6.83
N HIS A 85 9.91 3.48 7.05
CA HIS A 85 10.84 2.66 6.26
C HIS A 85 10.52 1.17 6.39
N ASN A 86 10.27 0.70 7.61
CA ASN A 86 9.89 -0.68 7.85
C ASN A 86 8.56 -1.02 7.16
N ALA A 87 7.58 -0.10 7.18
CA ALA A 87 6.33 -0.26 6.45
C ALA A 87 6.56 -0.39 4.94
N SER A 88 7.42 0.46 4.37
CA SER A 88 7.77 0.42 2.95
C SER A 88 8.44 -0.90 2.57
N CYS A 89 9.39 -1.37 3.38
CA CYS A 89 10.07 -2.64 3.15
C CYS A 89 9.08 -3.84 3.20
N LEU A 90 8.21 -3.87 4.22
CA LEU A 90 7.19 -4.91 4.36
C LEU A 90 6.21 -4.91 3.20
N ALA A 91 5.74 -3.74 2.76
CA ALA A 91 4.88 -3.61 1.58
C ALA A 91 5.62 -4.10 0.32
N GLY A 92 6.93 -3.77 0.19
CA GLY A 92 7.80 -4.28 -0.87
C GLY A 92 7.87 -5.79 -0.90
N MET A 93 8.10 -6.42 0.25
CA MET A 93 8.12 -7.88 0.39
C MET A 93 6.75 -8.49 0.03
N ALA A 94 5.65 -7.85 0.42
CA ALA A 94 4.32 -8.32 0.10
C ALA A 94 4.04 -8.29 -1.40
N PHE A 95 4.18 -7.11 -2.06
CA PHE A 95 3.81 -7.00 -3.46
C PHE A 95 4.78 -7.71 -4.41
N SER A 96 6.06 -7.81 -4.07
CA SER A 96 7.03 -8.55 -4.90
C SER A 96 6.68 -10.04 -5.01
N ASN A 97 5.99 -10.59 -4.01
CA ASN A 97 5.57 -11.99 -4.00
C ASN A 97 4.10 -12.18 -4.41
N ALA A 98 3.20 -11.25 -4.05
CA ALA A 98 1.77 -11.36 -4.35
C ALA A 98 1.37 -10.72 -5.68
N GLY A 99 2.11 -9.71 -6.13
CA GLY A 99 1.78 -8.84 -7.25
C GLY A 99 1.03 -7.59 -6.82
N LEU A 100 0.79 -6.73 -7.79
CA LEU A 100 -0.01 -5.50 -7.67
C LEU A 100 -1.32 -5.62 -8.46
N GLY A 101 -2.15 -4.60 -8.40
CA GLY A 101 -3.47 -4.59 -9.01
C GLY A 101 -3.70 -3.43 -9.96
N LEU A 102 -4.98 -3.06 -10.08
CA LEU A 102 -5.46 -2.06 -11.02
C LEU A 102 -4.96 -0.64 -10.68
N ASN A 103 -4.78 -0.34 -9.40
CA ASN A 103 -4.42 1.01 -8.94
C ASN A 103 -3.08 1.45 -9.52
N HIS A 104 -2.05 0.62 -9.35
CA HIS A 104 -0.72 0.90 -9.91
C HIS A 104 -0.72 0.93 -11.43
N GLY A 105 -1.46 0.04 -12.09
CA GLY A 105 -1.60 0.08 -13.55
C GLY A 105 -2.16 1.40 -14.07
N MET A 106 -3.17 1.95 -13.39
CA MET A 106 -3.76 3.25 -13.73
C MET A 106 -2.84 4.41 -13.32
N ALA A 107 -2.21 4.35 -12.15
CA ALA A 107 -1.33 5.40 -11.65
C ALA A 107 -0.10 5.62 -12.55
N HIS A 108 0.48 4.56 -13.11
CA HIS A 108 1.57 4.65 -14.08
C HIS A 108 1.14 5.45 -15.32
N THR A 109 -0.05 5.17 -15.84
CA THR A 109 -0.60 5.88 -17.01
C THR A 109 -0.84 7.36 -16.71
N LEU A 110 -1.44 7.68 -15.56
CA LEU A 110 -1.66 9.06 -15.13
C LEU A 110 -0.34 9.82 -14.91
N GLY A 111 0.62 9.20 -14.25
CA GLY A 111 1.94 9.79 -14.03
C GLY A 111 2.65 10.11 -15.34
N GLN A 112 2.59 9.20 -16.31
CA GLN A 112 3.23 9.38 -17.61
C GLN A 112 2.59 10.49 -18.45
N HIS A 113 1.26 10.57 -18.48
CA HIS A 113 0.56 11.53 -19.35
C HIS A 113 0.38 12.91 -18.72
N PHE A 114 0.18 12.98 -17.41
CA PHE A 114 -0.17 14.22 -16.70
C PHE A 114 0.93 14.70 -15.75
N HIS A 115 2.07 14.02 -15.69
CA HIS A 115 3.18 14.35 -14.80
C HIS A 115 2.78 14.41 -13.31
N ILE A 116 1.79 13.62 -12.91
CA ILE A 116 1.36 13.53 -11.51
C ILE A 116 2.37 12.67 -10.75
N PRO A 117 2.88 13.09 -9.59
CA PRO A 117 3.77 12.26 -8.78
C PRO A 117 3.10 10.91 -8.46
N HIS A 118 3.87 9.82 -8.57
CA HIS A 118 3.36 8.45 -8.52
C HIS A 118 2.49 8.16 -7.28
N GLY A 119 2.99 8.46 -6.08
CA GLY A 119 2.22 8.24 -4.85
C GLY A 119 0.96 9.11 -4.76
N THR A 120 0.97 10.32 -5.35
CA THR A 120 -0.22 11.16 -5.46
C THR A 120 -1.25 10.52 -6.38
N ALA A 121 -0.85 10.03 -7.55
CA ALA A 121 -1.73 9.32 -8.48
C ALA A 121 -2.34 8.09 -7.82
N ASN A 122 -1.53 7.30 -7.10
CA ASN A 122 -2.00 6.15 -6.33
C ASN A 122 -3.03 6.55 -5.28
N ALA A 123 -2.78 7.59 -4.49
CA ALA A 123 -3.71 8.07 -3.47
C ALA A 123 -5.04 8.54 -4.05
N MET A 124 -5.03 9.22 -5.20
CA MET A 124 -6.24 9.71 -5.88
C MET A 124 -7.12 8.58 -6.41
N LEU A 125 -6.52 7.51 -6.89
CA LEU A 125 -7.22 6.36 -7.48
C LEU A 125 -7.71 5.36 -6.43
N LEU A 126 -7.00 5.27 -5.31
CA LEU A 126 -7.18 4.22 -4.32
C LEU A 126 -8.65 4.04 -3.85
N PRO A 127 -9.41 5.08 -3.48
CA PRO A 127 -10.79 4.90 -3.04
C PRO A 127 -11.68 4.26 -4.09
N TRP A 128 -11.50 4.64 -5.37
CA TRP A 128 -12.27 4.11 -6.48
C TRP A 128 -11.94 2.66 -6.79
N VAL A 129 -10.66 2.32 -6.73
CA VAL A 129 -10.20 0.94 -6.96
C VAL A 129 -10.64 0.01 -5.81
N LEU A 130 -10.58 0.49 -4.55
CA LEU A 130 -11.10 -0.28 -3.42
C LEU A 130 -12.60 -0.57 -3.58
N ALA A 131 -13.39 0.44 -3.94
CA ALA A 131 -14.82 0.27 -4.20
C ALA A 131 -15.08 -0.69 -5.37
N PHE A 132 -14.34 -0.56 -6.46
CA PHE A 132 -14.44 -1.46 -7.61
C PHE A 132 -14.10 -2.91 -7.24
N ASN A 133 -13.04 -3.13 -6.46
CA ASN A 133 -12.63 -4.46 -6.03
C ASN A 133 -13.61 -5.08 -5.03
N ALA A 134 -14.21 -4.25 -4.17
CA ALA A 134 -15.19 -4.72 -3.17
C ALA A 134 -16.57 -5.04 -3.78
N PHE A 135 -17.03 -4.22 -4.73
CA PHE A 135 -18.42 -4.26 -5.22
C PHE A 135 -18.54 -4.52 -6.72
N GLY A 136 -17.43 -4.69 -7.43
CA GLY A 136 -17.40 -4.85 -8.89
C GLY A 136 -18.01 -6.18 -9.36
N SER A 137 -18.37 -6.22 -10.61
CA SER A 137 -19.24 -7.11 -11.37
C SER A 137 -19.49 -8.56 -10.85
N LYS A 138 -20.77 -8.99 -10.95
CA LYS A 138 -21.31 -10.33 -10.63
C LYS A 138 -20.51 -11.53 -11.20
N ALA A 139 -19.73 -11.34 -12.25
CA ALA A 139 -18.90 -12.37 -12.88
C ALA A 139 -17.73 -12.88 -12.00
N ARG A 140 -17.47 -12.22 -10.85
CA ARG A 140 -16.36 -12.55 -9.94
C ARG A 140 -16.81 -12.76 -8.48
N GLU A 141 -18.04 -13.19 -8.26
CA GLU A 141 -18.70 -13.21 -6.95
C GLU A 141 -17.86 -13.85 -5.83
N LYS A 142 -17.24 -15.01 -6.05
CA LYS A 142 -16.37 -15.65 -5.05
C LYS A 142 -15.15 -14.80 -4.68
N ARG A 143 -14.53 -14.17 -5.66
CA ARG A 143 -13.32 -13.34 -5.46
C ARG A 143 -13.67 -12.01 -4.81
N ILE A 144 -14.81 -11.44 -5.14
CA ILE A 144 -15.36 -10.25 -4.49
C ILE A 144 -15.58 -10.49 -3.01
N ASN A 145 -16.19 -11.65 -2.64
CA ASN A 145 -16.42 -11.99 -1.24
C ASN A 145 -15.11 -12.07 -0.45
N GLN A 146 -14.07 -12.73 -0.97
CA GLN A 146 -12.76 -12.80 -0.32
C GLN A 146 -12.11 -11.41 -0.18
N THR A 147 -12.17 -10.59 -1.23
CA THR A 147 -11.64 -9.22 -1.22
C THR A 147 -12.38 -8.36 -0.20
N THR A 148 -13.71 -8.44 -0.16
CA THR A 148 -14.55 -7.70 0.79
C THR A 148 -14.24 -8.11 2.22
N GLU A 149 -14.07 -9.41 2.50
CA GLU A 149 -13.67 -9.91 3.81
C GLU A 149 -12.29 -9.40 4.24
N LYS A 150 -11.33 -9.40 3.32
CA LYS A 150 -9.99 -8.86 3.57
C LYS A 150 -10.04 -7.34 3.85
N TYR A 151 -10.80 -6.58 3.08
CA TYR A 151 -10.97 -5.14 3.34
C TYR A 151 -11.70 -4.86 4.64
N ALA A 152 -12.72 -5.66 4.99
CA ALA A 152 -13.39 -5.54 6.29
C ALA A 152 -12.42 -5.79 7.46
N ARG A 153 -11.51 -6.76 7.31
CA ARG A 153 -10.46 -7.01 8.31
C ARG A 153 -9.52 -5.81 8.46
N ILE A 154 -9.09 -5.18 7.37
CA ILE A 154 -8.27 -3.96 7.44
C ILE A 154 -9.07 -2.81 8.07
N ALA A 155 -10.35 -2.64 7.72
CA ALA A 155 -11.22 -1.62 8.34
C ALA A 155 -11.29 -1.81 9.86
N ALA A 156 -11.47 -3.04 10.33
CA ALA A 156 -11.44 -3.37 11.76
C ALA A 156 -10.09 -3.03 12.41
N LEU A 157 -8.96 -3.37 11.77
CA LEU A 157 -7.61 -2.98 12.23
C LEU A 157 -7.42 -1.45 12.31
N TYR A 158 -8.14 -0.71 11.47
CA TYR A 158 -8.17 0.76 11.49
C TYR A 158 -9.15 1.32 12.53
N GLY A 159 -9.89 0.48 13.27
CA GLY A 159 -10.89 0.90 14.26
C GLY A 159 -12.17 1.43 13.62
N MET A 160 -12.47 0.98 12.41
CA MET A 160 -13.69 1.33 11.66
C MET A 160 -14.74 0.22 11.83
N ASP A 161 -14.90 -0.28 13.06
CA ASP A 161 -15.88 -1.31 13.40
C ASP A 161 -17.28 -0.69 13.35
N GLY A 162 -18.12 -1.11 12.42
CA GLY A 162 -19.52 -0.66 12.38
C GLY A 162 -20.14 -0.49 11.00
N PHE A 163 -19.37 -0.65 9.93
CA PHE A 163 -19.96 -0.74 8.58
C PHE A 163 -20.48 -2.16 8.36
N SER A 164 -21.64 -2.47 8.93
CA SER A 164 -22.35 -3.74 8.64
C SER A 164 -22.91 -3.71 7.22
N LYS A 165 -23.06 -4.90 6.63
CA LYS A 165 -23.63 -5.11 5.28
C LYS A 165 -25.10 -4.62 5.12
N GLU A 166 -25.69 -3.99 6.12
CA GLU A 166 -27.11 -3.64 6.15
C GLU A 166 -27.44 -2.21 5.71
N GLU A 167 -26.44 -1.38 5.40
CA GLU A 167 -26.64 0.03 4.97
C GLU A 167 -26.12 0.33 3.55
N SER A 168 -26.22 -0.66 2.64
CA SER A 168 -25.84 -0.47 1.23
C SER A 168 -27.06 -0.56 0.32
#